data_8f567fee1abca3136c14a448511163c3
#
_entry.id   8f567fee1abca3136c14a448511163c3
#
_cell.length_a   1.000
_cell.length_b   1.000
_cell.length_c   1.000
_cell.angle_alpha   90.00
_cell.angle_beta   90.00
_cell.angle_gamma   90.00
#
_symmetry.space_group_name_H-M   'P 1'
#
loop_
_entity.id
_entity.type
_entity.pdbx_description
1 polymer ?
#
loop_
_entity_poly.entity_id
_entity_poly.type
_entity_poly.pdbx_seq_one_letter_code
_entity_poly.pdbx_strand_id
1 'polypeptide(L)'
;MEQRVQAYFLLMFLFRGMPFIDLAHLRKRDVKDGKIAYRRHKTGKQITLRIPREALPLLKEFKDKDETSLYLFPILNAAPEGDDALYECYQKALRNFNKMLRVLAKRLLPGIKISSYTARHTWATLAYHIGMPIGIICQALGHSSIRVTETYLKPFENEKVDKANRKLISTVKKHEGRSGRCFIYYKT
;
A
#
# COMPACT_ATOMS: atom_id res chain seq x y z
N MET A 1 -23.47 -0.03 3.17
CA MET A 1 -22.32 -0.15 4.10
C MET A 1 -21.22 -1.05 3.51
N GLU A 2 -21.50 -2.22 2.99
CA GLU A 2 -20.52 -3.13 2.39
C GLU A 2 -19.71 -2.50 1.25
N GLN A 3 -20.36 -1.85 0.29
CA GLN A 3 -19.69 -1.16 -0.83
C GLN A 3 -18.65 -0.14 -0.35
N ARG A 4 -18.94 0.60 0.73
CA ARG A 4 -18.00 1.56 1.31
C ARG A 4 -16.75 0.87 1.89
N VAL A 5 -16.93 -0.27 2.55
CA VAL A 5 -15.81 -1.07 3.09
C VAL A 5 -14.94 -1.62 1.97
N GLN A 6 -15.55 -2.14 0.91
CA GLN A 6 -14.83 -2.60 -0.29
C GLN A 6 -14.06 -1.45 -0.94
N ALA A 7 -14.71 -0.30 -1.14
CA ALA A 7 -14.08 0.88 -1.73
C ALA A 7 -12.88 1.36 -0.91
N TYR A 8 -13.02 1.46 0.42
CA TYR A 8 -11.91 1.88 1.27
C TYR A 8 -10.76 0.87 1.26
N PHE A 9 -11.06 -0.43 1.26
CA PHE A 9 -10.04 -1.45 1.15
C PHE A 9 -9.27 -1.38 -0.18
N LEU A 10 -9.99 -1.17 -1.28
CA LEU A 10 -9.39 -1.00 -2.60
C LEU A 10 -8.59 0.31 -2.70
N LEU A 11 -9.11 1.43 -2.17
CA LEU A 11 -8.38 2.68 -2.10
C LEU A 11 -7.07 2.56 -1.29
N MET A 12 -7.10 1.85 -0.16
CA MET A 12 -5.88 1.56 0.61
C MET A 12 -4.82 0.85 -0.25
N PHE A 13 -5.23 -0.11 -1.07
CA PHE A 13 -4.33 -0.80 -2.00
C PHE A 13 -3.82 0.15 -3.11
N LEU A 14 -4.72 0.87 -3.78
CA LEU A 14 -4.41 1.80 -4.86
C LEU A 14 -3.51 2.96 -4.41
N PHE A 15 -3.60 3.36 -3.15
CA PHE A 15 -2.74 4.36 -2.53
C PHE A 15 -1.46 3.76 -1.93
N ARG A 16 -0.88 2.78 -2.63
CA ARG A 16 0.40 2.13 -2.28
C ARG A 16 0.38 1.47 -0.91
N GLY A 17 -0.69 0.76 -0.59
CA GLY A 17 -0.84 0.10 0.69
C GLY A 17 -1.00 1.08 1.86
N MET A 18 -1.71 2.19 1.67
CA MET A 18 -2.01 3.16 2.72
C MET A 18 -2.70 2.45 3.90
N PRO A 19 -2.22 2.60 5.15
CA PRO A 19 -2.91 2.04 6.32
C PRO A 19 -4.26 2.70 6.56
N PHE A 20 -5.19 1.99 7.21
CA PHE A 20 -6.51 2.51 7.50
C PHE A 20 -6.47 3.78 8.37
N ILE A 21 -5.49 3.90 9.29
CA ILE A 21 -5.31 5.11 10.08
C ILE A 21 -5.02 6.33 9.21
N ASP A 22 -4.12 6.19 8.22
CA ASP A 22 -3.76 7.29 7.32
C ASP A 22 -4.96 7.64 6.42
N LEU A 23 -5.71 6.63 5.92
CA LEU A 23 -6.93 6.85 5.15
C LEU A 23 -8.01 7.59 5.96
N ALA A 24 -8.20 7.19 7.23
CA ALA A 24 -9.21 7.79 8.10
C ALA A 24 -8.92 9.27 8.44
N HIS A 25 -7.63 9.61 8.58
CA HIS A 25 -7.19 10.98 8.90
C HIS A 25 -6.88 11.83 7.65
N LEU A 26 -7.04 11.27 6.44
CA LEU A 26 -6.78 12.01 5.20
C LEU A 26 -7.75 13.18 5.08
N ARG A 27 -7.23 14.37 4.87
CA ARG A 27 -8.01 15.62 4.80
C ARG A 27 -8.29 16.02 3.36
N LYS A 28 -9.36 16.76 3.11
CA LYS A 28 -9.69 17.28 1.77
C LYS A 28 -8.55 18.12 1.20
N ARG A 29 -7.89 18.94 2.04
CA ARG A 29 -6.73 19.75 1.65
C ARG A 29 -5.48 18.97 1.23
N ASP A 30 -5.40 17.68 1.61
CA ASP A 30 -4.27 16.82 1.24
C ASP A 30 -4.36 16.36 -0.22
N VAL A 31 -5.51 16.59 -0.86
CA VAL A 31 -5.76 16.25 -2.27
C VAL A 31 -5.70 17.50 -3.11
N LYS A 32 -4.65 17.63 -3.93
CA LYS A 32 -4.44 18.76 -4.82
C LYS A 32 -3.78 18.32 -6.12
N ASP A 33 -4.21 18.88 -7.25
CA ASP A 33 -3.59 18.67 -8.58
C ASP A 33 -3.40 17.18 -8.95
N GLY A 34 -4.39 16.35 -8.66
CA GLY A 34 -4.34 14.90 -8.94
C GLY A 34 -3.34 14.12 -8.07
N LYS A 35 -2.91 14.71 -6.96
CA LYS A 35 -1.99 14.09 -5.99
C LYS A 35 -2.61 14.08 -4.60
N ILE A 36 -2.15 13.14 -3.79
CA ILE A 36 -2.37 13.10 -2.34
C ILE A 36 -1.02 13.35 -1.68
N ALA A 37 -0.96 14.34 -0.79
CA ALA A 37 0.23 14.66 0.01
C ALA A 37 -0.15 14.68 1.49
N TYR A 38 0.31 13.69 2.25
CA TYR A 38 -0.05 13.52 3.65
C TYR A 38 1.15 13.13 4.50
N ARG A 39 1.05 13.37 5.80
CA ARG A 39 2.06 12.94 6.77
C ARG A 39 1.63 11.62 7.38
N ARG A 40 2.48 10.59 7.24
CA ARG A 40 2.21 9.25 7.74
C ARG A 40 2.06 9.24 9.28
N HIS A 41 0.94 8.75 9.79
CA HIS A 41 0.61 8.81 11.21
C HIS A 41 1.65 8.13 12.12
N LYS A 42 2.11 6.92 11.72
CA LYS A 42 3.07 6.14 12.53
C LYS A 42 4.50 6.70 12.54
N THR A 43 4.97 7.29 11.44
CA THR A 43 6.40 7.64 11.27
C THR A 43 6.63 9.14 11.06
N GLY A 44 5.58 9.94 10.95
CA GLY A 44 5.67 11.36 10.64
C GLY A 44 6.21 11.67 9.23
N LYS A 45 6.51 10.65 8.42
CA LYS A 45 7.12 10.81 7.11
C LYS A 45 6.14 11.42 6.12
N GLN A 46 6.58 12.42 5.36
CA GLN A 46 5.79 12.98 4.27
C GLN A 46 5.72 11.99 3.12
N ILE A 47 4.51 11.69 2.66
CA ILE A 47 4.24 10.84 1.50
C ILE A 47 3.46 11.65 0.49
N THR A 48 3.94 11.63 -0.76
CA THR A 48 3.21 12.18 -1.90
C THR A 48 3.02 11.09 -2.94
N LEU A 49 1.78 10.93 -3.39
CA LEU A 49 1.44 9.98 -4.45
C LEU A 49 0.51 10.63 -5.48
N ARG A 50 0.65 10.24 -6.75
CA ARG A 50 -0.32 10.59 -7.78
C ARG A 50 -1.54 9.67 -7.63
N ILE A 51 -2.74 10.23 -7.72
CA ILE A 51 -3.99 9.47 -7.66
C ILE A 51 -4.07 8.61 -8.94
N PRO A 52 -4.14 7.28 -8.83
CA PRO A 52 -4.37 6.39 -9.96
C PRO A 52 -5.75 6.66 -10.59
N ARG A 53 -5.87 6.47 -11.90
CA ARG A 53 -7.16 6.65 -12.61
C ARG A 53 -8.25 5.74 -12.05
N GLU A 54 -7.88 4.54 -11.64
CA GLU A 54 -8.76 3.52 -11.04
C GLU A 54 -9.35 3.97 -9.70
N ALA A 55 -8.69 4.89 -9.00
CA ALA A 55 -9.18 5.43 -7.73
C ALA A 55 -10.20 6.58 -7.91
N LEU A 56 -10.23 7.23 -9.08
CA LEU A 56 -11.08 8.41 -9.30
C LEU A 56 -12.58 8.13 -9.12
N PRO A 57 -13.16 7.04 -9.67
CA PRO A 57 -14.58 6.72 -9.45
C PRO A 57 -14.89 6.48 -7.97
N LEU A 58 -14.02 5.77 -7.25
CA LEU A 58 -14.19 5.49 -5.83
C LEU A 58 -14.11 6.78 -4.99
N LEU A 59 -13.17 7.66 -5.32
CA LEU A 59 -13.08 8.97 -4.67
C LEU A 59 -14.35 9.78 -4.91
N LYS A 60 -14.83 9.85 -6.16
CA LYS A 60 -16.04 10.61 -6.52
C LYS A 60 -17.28 10.11 -5.73
N GLU A 61 -17.40 8.80 -5.57
CA GLU A 61 -18.57 8.19 -4.94
C GLU A 61 -18.49 8.22 -3.41
N PHE A 62 -17.34 7.90 -2.82
CA PHE A 62 -17.19 7.63 -1.38
C PHE A 62 -16.51 8.73 -0.58
N LYS A 63 -16.00 9.81 -1.24
CA LYS A 63 -15.52 10.99 -0.51
C LYS A 63 -16.64 11.63 0.29
N ASP A 64 -16.28 12.31 1.35
CA ASP A 64 -17.21 13.10 2.11
C ASP A 64 -17.77 14.27 1.27
N LYS A 65 -19.09 14.36 1.21
CA LYS A 65 -19.82 15.38 0.46
C LYS A 65 -20.16 16.60 1.31
N ASP A 66 -20.04 16.51 2.63
CA ASP A 66 -20.21 17.64 3.53
C ASP A 66 -19.03 18.59 3.42
N GLU A 67 -19.22 19.76 2.81
CA GLU A 67 -18.13 20.74 2.56
C GLU A 67 -17.51 21.27 3.85
N THR A 68 -18.23 21.25 4.96
CA THR A 68 -17.73 21.70 6.26
C THR A 68 -16.78 20.70 6.92
N SER A 69 -16.84 19.43 6.50
CA SER A 69 -15.97 18.37 7.02
C SER A 69 -14.54 18.54 6.58
N LEU A 70 -13.60 18.38 7.53
CA LEU A 70 -12.16 18.43 7.28
C LEU A 70 -11.65 17.18 6.56
N TYR A 71 -12.26 16.02 6.80
CA TYR A 71 -11.78 14.74 6.32
C TYR A 71 -12.23 14.43 4.89
N LEU A 72 -11.38 13.72 4.15
CA LEU A 72 -11.70 13.28 2.79
C LEU A 72 -12.79 12.21 2.79
N PHE A 73 -12.83 11.38 3.82
CA PHE A 73 -13.82 10.33 3.99
C PHE A 73 -14.56 10.49 5.32
N PRO A 74 -15.88 10.23 5.38
CA PRO A 74 -16.69 10.40 6.59
C PRO A 74 -16.48 9.27 7.60
N ILE A 75 -15.21 9.02 7.98
CA ILE A 75 -14.83 7.98 8.93
C ILE A 75 -14.77 8.55 10.35
N LEU A 76 -14.29 9.79 10.50
CA LEU A 76 -14.04 10.44 11.79
C LEU A 76 -14.95 11.67 12.03
N ASN A 77 -15.91 11.93 11.17
CA ASN A 77 -16.77 13.13 11.27
C ASN A 77 -17.60 13.21 12.56
N ALA A 78 -17.89 12.06 13.17
CA ALA A 78 -18.64 12.01 14.44
C ALA A 78 -17.73 12.10 15.68
N ALA A 79 -16.43 12.34 15.50
CA ALA A 79 -15.54 12.47 16.64
C ALA A 79 -15.81 13.78 17.39
N PRO A 80 -16.00 13.74 18.72
CA PRO A 80 -16.01 14.93 19.55
C PRO A 80 -14.67 15.67 19.48
N GLU A 81 -14.62 16.89 19.95
CA GLU A 81 -13.36 17.63 20.07
C GLU A 81 -12.41 16.97 21.09
N GLY A 82 -11.12 16.92 20.76
CA GLY A 82 -10.07 16.39 21.60
C GLY A 82 -9.38 15.14 21.02
N ASP A 83 -8.09 15.01 21.28
CA ASP A 83 -7.26 13.96 20.71
C ASP A 83 -7.66 12.55 21.20
N ASP A 84 -8.03 12.41 22.48
CA ASP A 84 -8.47 11.13 23.05
C ASP A 84 -9.80 10.68 22.42
N ALA A 85 -10.77 11.59 22.28
CA ALA A 85 -12.06 11.31 21.66
C ALA A 85 -11.89 10.95 20.18
N LEU A 86 -11.02 11.63 19.47
CA LEU A 86 -10.66 11.32 18.09
C LEU A 86 -10.02 9.93 17.98
N TYR A 87 -9.14 9.58 18.89
CA TYR A 87 -8.51 8.26 18.95
C TYR A 87 -9.54 7.14 19.22
N GLU A 88 -10.44 7.34 20.16
CA GLU A 88 -11.52 6.36 20.45
C GLU A 88 -12.44 6.18 19.24
N CYS A 89 -12.82 7.27 18.57
CA CYS A 89 -13.62 7.24 17.34
C CYS A 89 -12.90 6.43 16.26
N TYR A 90 -11.61 6.67 16.04
CA TYR A 90 -10.79 5.90 15.12
C TYR A 90 -10.75 4.41 15.49
N GLN A 91 -10.54 4.07 16.76
CA GLN A 91 -10.51 2.67 17.21
C GLN A 91 -11.85 1.95 16.96
N LYS A 92 -12.96 2.64 17.20
CA LYS A 92 -14.31 2.13 16.89
C LYS A 92 -14.49 1.92 15.39
N ALA A 93 -14.08 2.89 14.58
CA ALA A 93 -14.12 2.79 13.12
C ALA A 93 -13.27 1.62 12.60
N LEU A 94 -12.07 1.44 13.11
CA LEU A 94 -11.17 0.33 12.73
C LEU A 94 -11.77 -1.04 13.10
N ARG A 95 -12.33 -1.18 14.30
CA ARG A 95 -13.02 -2.41 14.72
C ARG A 95 -14.18 -2.76 13.79
N ASN A 96 -15.02 -1.76 13.47
CA ASN A 96 -16.15 -1.93 12.56
C ASN A 96 -15.70 -2.28 11.15
N PHE A 97 -14.69 -1.60 10.63
CA PHE A 97 -14.11 -1.87 9.31
C PHE A 97 -13.60 -3.31 9.22
N ASN A 98 -12.80 -3.74 10.20
CA ASN A 98 -12.27 -5.12 10.23
C ASN A 98 -13.37 -6.17 10.43
N LYS A 99 -14.44 -5.87 11.20
CA LYS A 99 -15.61 -6.75 11.34
C LYS A 99 -16.30 -6.95 9.99
N MET A 100 -16.55 -5.87 9.26
CA MET A 100 -17.20 -5.94 7.94
C MET A 100 -16.31 -6.63 6.89
N LEU A 101 -15.01 -6.38 6.90
CA LEU A 101 -14.06 -7.09 6.04
C LEU A 101 -14.11 -8.61 6.28
N ARG A 102 -14.18 -9.05 7.53
CA ARG A 102 -14.30 -10.48 7.87
C ARG A 102 -15.60 -11.09 7.34
N VAL A 103 -16.71 -10.38 7.45
CA VAL A 103 -18.01 -10.81 6.91
C VAL A 103 -17.93 -10.99 5.39
N LEU A 104 -17.37 -9.99 4.70
CA LEU A 104 -17.16 -10.03 3.25
C LEU A 104 -16.22 -11.18 2.84
N ALA A 105 -15.09 -11.34 3.55
CA ALA A 105 -14.14 -12.40 3.28
C ALA A 105 -14.77 -13.80 3.46
N LYS A 106 -15.54 -14.01 4.52
CA LYS A 106 -16.23 -15.29 4.75
C LYS A 106 -17.16 -15.68 3.58
N ARG A 107 -17.78 -14.67 2.95
CA ARG A 107 -18.70 -14.88 1.82
C ARG A 107 -17.97 -15.04 0.49
N LEU A 108 -16.95 -14.22 0.21
CA LEU A 108 -16.31 -14.13 -1.09
C LEU A 108 -15.04 -15.00 -1.20
N LEU A 109 -14.35 -15.24 -0.10
CA LEU A 109 -13.05 -15.91 -0.02
C LEU A 109 -13.02 -16.86 1.20
N PRO A 110 -13.82 -17.96 1.17
CA PRO A 110 -13.89 -18.89 2.30
C PRO A 110 -12.49 -19.39 2.72
N GLY A 111 -12.23 -19.42 4.01
CA GLY A 111 -10.94 -19.86 4.57
C GLY A 111 -9.85 -18.78 4.61
N ILE A 112 -10.02 -17.63 3.97
CA ILE A 112 -9.03 -16.56 3.97
C ILE A 112 -9.34 -15.52 5.05
N LYS A 113 -8.35 -15.25 5.92
CA LYS A 113 -8.45 -14.20 6.93
C LYS A 113 -8.00 -12.86 6.34
N ILE A 114 -8.89 -11.88 6.35
CA ILE A 114 -8.62 -10.51 5.85
C ILE A 114 -8.77 -9.50 6.99
N SER A 115 -7.89 -8.51 7.00
CA SER A 115 -7.95 -7.33 7.86
C SER A 115 -7.57 -6.08 7.07
N SER A 116 -7.72 -4.92 7.67
CA SER A 116 -7.27 -3.65 7.09
C SER A 116 -5.78 -3.66 6.68
N TYR A 117 -4.96 -4.45 7.34
CA TYR A 117 -3.53 -4.58 7.02
C TYR A 117 -3.28 -5.41 5.75
N THR A 118 -4.22 -6.26 5.35
CA THR A 118 -4.08 -7.14 4.18
C THR A 118 -3.86 -6.33 2.89
N ALA A 119 -4.53 -5.19 2.71
CA ALA A 119 -4.30 -4.33 1.54
C ALA A 119 -2.83 -3.91 1.41
N ARG A 120 -2.20 -3.56 2.53
CA ARG A 120 -0.80 -3.15 2.56
C ARG A 120 0.16 -4.31 2.32
N HIS A 121 -0.08 -5.45 2.97
CA HIS A 121 0.72 -6.66 2.75
C HIS A 121 0.63 -7.12 1.29
N THR A 122 -0.56 -7.14 0.72
CA THR A 122 -0.78 -7.53 -0.67
C THR A 122 -0.05 -6.59 -1.61
N TRP A 123 -0.15 -5.27 -1.41
CA TRP A 123 0.57 -4.30 -2.24
C TRP A 123 2.08 -4.52 -2.18
N ALA A 124 2.65 -4.64 -0.97
CA ALA A 124 4.08 -4.84 -0.78
C ALA A 124 4.57 -6.15 -1.43
N THR A 125 3.86 -7.25 -1.19
CA THR A 125 4.20 -8.56 -1.74
C THR A 125 4.12 -8.58 -3.27
N LEU A 126 3.05 -8.03 -3.85
CA LEU A 126 2.91 -7.95 -5.31
C LEU A 126 4.00 -7.07 -5.93
N ALA A 127 4.27 -5.89 -5.34
CA ALA A 127 5.34 -5.00 -5.81
C ALA A 127 6.70 -5.74 -5.83
N TYR A 128 7.01 -6.50 -4.79
CA TYR A 128 8.22 -7.30 -4.71
C TYR A 128 8.25 -8.40 -5.77
N HIS A 129 7.14 -9.13 -5.94
CA HIS A 129 7.07 -10.23 -6.91
C HIS A 129 7.13 -9.80 -8.38
N ILE A 130 6.72 -8.56 -8.69
CA ILE A 130 6.92 -7.99 -10.05
C ILE A 130 8.32 -7.39 -10.25
N GLY A 131 9.22 -7.50 -9.26
CA GLY A 131 10.61 -7.07 -9.34
C GLY A 131 10.85 -5.60 -8.98
N MET A 132 9.91 -4.94 -8.29
CA MET A 132 10.15 -3.57 -7.80
C MET A 132 11.29 -3.58 -6.76
N PRO A 133 12.32 -2.73 -6.91
CA PRO A 133 13.41 -2.65 -5.93
C PRO A 133 12.91 -2.40 -4.51
N ILE A 134 13.45 -3.13 -3.53
CA ILE A 134 13.00 -3.06 -2.13
C ILE A 134 13.10 -1.64 -1.54
N GLY A 135 14.09 -0.86 -1.96
CA GLY A 135 14.24 0.54 -1.58
C GLY A 135 13.06 1.41 -2.04
N ILE A 136 12.54 1.15 -3.27
CA ILE A 136 11.35 1.84 -3.79
C ILE A 136 10.10 1.40 -3.01
N ILE A 137 9.97 0.12 -2.69
CA ILE A 137 8.87 -0.40 -1.86
C ILE A 137 8.91 0.26 -0.48
N CYS A 138 10.08 0.31 0.14
CA CYS A 138 10.31 0.95 1.44
C CYS A 138 9.86 2.43 1.42
N GLN A 139 10.29 3.17 0.42
CA GLN A 139 9.92 4.57 0.24
C GLN A 139 8.42 4.75 0.00
N ALA A 140 7.82 3.95 -0.88
CA ALA A 140 6.40 3.99 -1.21
C ALA A 140 5.50 3.71 0.00
N LEU A 141 5.91 2.78 0.85
CA LEU A 141 5.22 2.43 2.08
C LEU A 141 5.50 3.42 3.23
N GLY A 142 6.48 4.32 3.10
CA GLY A 142 6.89 5.25 4.16
C GLY A 142 7.51 4.54 5.37
N HIS A 143 8.22 3.44 5.16
CA HIS A 143 8.96 2.76 6.22
C HIS A 143 10.23 3.53 6.58
N SER A 144 10.67 3.40 7.83
CA SER A 144 11.91 4.02 8.32
C SER A 144 13.16 3.30 7.83
N SER A 145 13.07 1.99 7.55
CA SER A 145 14.18 1.19 7.07
C SER A 145 13.72 0.05 6.14
N ILE A 146 14.65 -0.47 5.35
CA ILE A 146 14.44 -1.64 4.48
C ILE A 146 14.06 -2.87 5.32
N ARG A 147 14.70 -3.06 6.48
CA ARG A 147 14.41 -4.17 7.40
C ARG A 147 12.93 -4.26 7.79
N VAL A 148 12.27 -3.12 8.00
CA VAL A 148 10.82 -3.09 8.22
C VAL A 148 10.05 -3.54 6.99
N THR A 149 10.54 -3.27 5.79
CA THR A 149 9.89 -3.70 4.55
C THR A 149 10.01 -5.20 4.35
N GLU A 150 11.16 -5.78 4.67
CA GLU A 150 11.43 -7.22 4.54
C GLU A 150 10.44 -8.08 5.33
N THR A 151 9.95 -7.61 6.48
CA THR A 151 8.93 -8.33 7.28
C THR A 151 7.59 -8.53 6.53
N TYR A 152 7.34 -7.79 5.47
CA TYR A 152 6.15 -7.91 4.62
C TYR A 152 6.35 -8.87 3.45
N LEU A 153 7.60 -9.25 3.13
CA LEU A 153 7.93 -9.94 1.91
C LEU A 153 8.05 -11.44 2.19
N LYS A 154 7.46 -12.24 1.31
CA LYS A 154 7.70 -13.67 1.29
C LYS A 154 8.93 -13.96 0.41
N PRO A 155 9.78 -14.91 0.80
CA PRO A 155 10.89 -15.37 -0.04
C PRO A 155 10.40 -15.77 -1.44
N PHE A 156 11.25 -15.62 -2.44
CA PHE A 156 10.98 -16.18 -3.76
C PHE A 156 11.12 -17.70 -3.74
N GLU A 157 10.27 -18.35 -4.51
CA GLU A 157 10.41 -19.78 -4.83
C GLU A 157 11.69 -20.02 -5.64
N ASN A 158 12.34 -21.18 -5.44
CA ASN A 158 13.61 -21.51 -6.08
C ASN A 158 13.54 -21.39 -7.61
N GLU A 159 12.43 -21.79 -8.23
CA GLU A 159 12.23 -21.62 -9.68
C GLU A 159 12.36 -20.19 -10.18
N LYS A 160 11.87 -19.21 -9.40
CA LYS A 160 12.02 -17.79 -9.75
C LYS A 160 13.46 -17.33 -9.62
N VAL A 161 14.17 -17.82 -8.61
CA VAL A 161 15.61 -17.54 -8.42
C VAL A 161 16.41 -18.09 -9.59
N ASP A 162 16.15 -19.35 -9.99
CA ASP A 162 16.82 -20.00 -11.11
C ASP A 162 16.53 -19.30 -12.45
N LYS A 163 15.28 -18.86 -12.65
CA LYS A 163 14.89 -18.09 -13.84
C LYS A 163 15.63 -16.75 -13.90
N ALA A 164 15.75 -16.06 -12.79
CA ALA A 164 16.50 -14.81 -12.69
C ALA A 164 17.98 -15.03 -12.99
N ASN A 165 18.58 -16.09 -12.44
CA ASN A 165 19.97 -16.47 -12.69
C ASN A 165 20.21 -16.80 -14.17
N ARG A 166 19.33 -17.61 -14.80
CA ARG A 166 19.41 -17.88 -16.25
C ARG A 166 19.36 -16.61 -17.09
N LYS A 167 18.49 -15.65 -16.72
CA LYS A 167 18.43 -14.36 -17.41
C LYS A 167 19.71 -13.56 -17.25
N LEU A 168 20.29 -13.54 -16.05
CA LEU A 168 21.58 -12.87 -15.80
C LEU A 168 22.68 -13.49 -16.66
N ILE A 169 22.82 -14.81 -16.65
CA ILE A 169 23.84 -15.54 -17.45
C ILE A 169 23.63 -15.24 -18.96
N SER A 170 22.40 -15.25 -19.45
CA SER A 170 22.10 -14.95 -20.86
C SER A 170 22.47 -13.51 -21.26
N THR A 171 22.32 -12.57 -20.33
CA THR A 171 22.69 -11.17 -20.56
C THR A 171 24.21 -11.02 -20.65
N VAL A 172 24.97 -11.67 -19.76
CA VAL A 172 26.44 -11.68 -19.81
C VAL A 172 26.94 -12.27 -21.14
N LYS A 173 26.42 -13.44 -21.54
CA LYS A 173 26.79 -14.07 -22.83
C LYS A 173 26.50 -13.20 -24.05
N LYS A 174 25.41 -12.43 -24.06
CA LYS A 174 25.10 -11.48 -25.15
C LYS A 174 26.10 -10.33 -25.21
N HIS A 175 26.63 -9.90 -24.08
CA HIS A 175 27.66 -8.87 -24.04
C HIS A 175 29.04 -9.40 -24.46
N GLU A 176 29.38 -10.63 -24.14
CA GLU A 176 30.61 -11.29 -24.59
C GLU A 176 30.67 -11.44 -26.12
N GLY A 177 29.55 -11.85 -26.75
CA GLY A 177 29.46 -11.96 -28.21
C GLY A 177 29.58 -10.63 -28.97
N ARG A 178 29.39 -9.48 -28.31
CA ARG A 178 29.53 -8.14 -28.92
C ARG A 178 30.90 -7.49 -28.71
N SER A 179 31.65 -7.86 -27.67
CA SER A 179 32.90 -7.20 -27.30
C SER A 179 34.15 -8.06 -27.43
N GLY A 180 34.01 -9.35 -27.73
CA GLY A 180 35.16 -10.27 -27.89
C GLY A 180 36.04 -10.41 -26.65
N ARG A 181 35.63 -9.93 -25.49
CA ARG A 181 36.37 -10.05 -24.21
C ARG A 181 35.50 -10.67 -23.16
N CYS A 182 36.00 -11.76 -22.56
CA CYS A 182 35.36 -12.39 -21.42
C CYS A 182 35.51 -11.50 -20.18
N PHE A 183 34.38 -11.11 -19.56
CA PHE A 183 34.35 -10.24 -18.37
C PHE A 183 34.44 -11.02 -17.05
N ILE A 184 34.81 -12.30 -17.09
CA ILE A 184 35.01 -13.08 -15.87
C ILE A 184 36.50 -13.05 -15.52
N TYR A 185 36.96 -11.96 -14.94
CA TYR A 185 38.23 -11.94 -14.19
C TYR A 185 37.94 -12.07 -12.70
N TYR A 186 38.17 -13.26 -12.15
CA TYR A 186 38.46 -13.40 -10.73
C TYR A 186 39.81 -12.74 -10.47
N LYS A 187 39.84 -11.60 -9.79
CA LYS A 187 41.04 -11.20 -9.06
C LYS A 187 41.05 -12.00 -7.75
N THR A 188 41.95 -12.99 -7.66
CA THR A 188 42.44 -13.55 -6.41
C THR A 188 43.15 -12.47 -5.60
#